data_e34cc4593bd74157b78831d8ecc26d2c
#
_entry.id   e34cc4593bd74157b78831d8ecc26d2c
#
_cell.length_a   1.000
_cell.length_b   1.000
_cell.length_c   1.000
_cell.angle_alpha   90.00
_cell.angle_beta   90.00
_cell.angle_gamma   90.00
#
_symmetry.space_group_name_H-M   'P 1'
#
loop_
_entity.id
_entity.type
_entity.pdbx_description
1 polymer ?
#
loop_
_entity_poly.entity_id
_entity_poly.type
_entity_poly.pdbx_seq_one_letter_code
_entity_poly.pdbx_strand_id
1 'polypeptide(L)'
;MPDTRPKFIYKLLWPAQWAQMQADGRFAGAPIDLADGYIHASTAIQVVETAAKHFKGEKDVILLRLRSADFGDKLKWEVSRGGAEFPHYYGTLLMDHVETVYPLEREGAELIFPETY
;
A
#
# COMPACT_ATOMS: atom_id res chain seq x y z
N MET A 1 -9.81 -11.39 22.70
CA MET A 1 -8.65 -11.99 21.97
C MET A 1 -7.78 -10.88 21.43
N PRO A 2 -6.49 -10.93 21.65
CA PRO A 2 -5.61 -9.95 21.02
C PRO A 2 -5.69 -10.09 19.51
N ASP A 3 -5.64 -8.97 18.84
CA ASP A 3 -5.60 -8.95 17.37
C ASP A 3 -4.19 -9.36 16.95
N THR A 4 -4.10 -10.45 16.18
CA THR A 4 -2.82 -10.97 15.68
C THR A 4 -2.44 -10.36 14.33
N ARG A 5 -3.29 -9.51 13.75
CA ARG A 5 -3.02 -8.86 12.48
C ARG A 5 -1.99 -7.75 12.65
N PRO A 6 -1.22 -7.44 11.58
CA PRO A 6 -0.17 -6.43 11.68
C PRO A 6 -0.70 -5.05 12.07
N LYS A 7 0.09 -4.33 12.84
CA LYS A 7 -0.20 -2.93 13.18
C LYS A 7 -0.10 -2.02 11.96
N PHE A 8 0.77 -2.39 11.01
CA PHE A 8 1.02 -1.58 9.83
C PHE A 8 0.69 -2.35 8.58
N ILE A 9 0.11 -1.63 7.62
CA ILE A 9 -0.10 -2.10 6.26
C ILE A 9 0.57 -1.11 5.32
N TYR A 10 0.75 -1.52 4.07
CA TYR A 10 1.58 -0.78 3.12
C TYR A 10 0.86 -0.60 1.81
N LYS A 11 1.04 0.57 1.21
CA LYS A 11 0.51 0.89 -0.12
C LYS A 11 1.64 1.42 -0.99
N LEU A 12 1.71 0.92 -2.21
CA LEU A 12 2.69 1.39 -3.20
C LEU A 12 2.00 2.34 -4.17
N LEU A 13 2.65 3.46 -4.43
CA LEU A 13 2.16 4.46 -5.38
C LEU A 13 3.27 4.81 -6.36
N TRP A 14 2.89 5.14 -7.58
CA TRP A 14 3.80 5.81 -8.49
C TRP A 14 4.01 7.26 -8.02
N PRO A 15 5.14 7.88 -8.35
CA PRO A 15 5.41 9.26 -7.94
C PRO A 15 4.31 10.24 -8.33
N ALA A 16 3.72 10.08 -9.52
CA ALA A 16 2.64 10.95 -9.97
C ALA A 16 1.38 10.80 -9.09
N GLN A 17 1.07 9.58 -8.65
CA GLN A 17 -0.05 9.34 -7.75
C GLN A 17 0.20 9.96 -6.37
N TRP A 18 1.42 9.86 -5.87
CA TRP A 18 1.78 10.48 -4.60
C TRP A 18 1.70 12.00 -4.68
N ALA A 19 2.20 12.59 -5.76
CA ALA A 19 2.09 14.03 -5.98
C ALA A 19 0.64 14.49 -6.01
N GLN A 20 -0.21 13.74 -6.69
CA GLN A 20 -1.64 14.04 -6.78
C GLN A 20 -2.31 13.93 -5.40
N MET A 21 -1.96 12.91 -4.63
CA MET A 21 -2.49 12.73 -3.27
C MET A 21 -2.09 13.90 -2.37
N GLN A 22 -0.84 14.36 -2.47
CA GLN A 22 -0.38 15.50 -1.68
C GLN A 22 -1.14 16.77 -2.05
N ALA A 23 -1.42 16.96 -3.35
CA ALA A 23 -2.17 18.12 -3.82
C ALA A 23 -3.63 18.09 -3.39
N ASP A 24 -4.26 16.91 -3.46
CA ASP A 24 -5.68 16.74 -3.17
C ASP A 24 -5.99 16.48 -1.69
N GLY A 25 -4.98 16.06 -0.92
CA GLY A 25 -5.17 15.65 0.47
C GLY A 25 -5.74 14.25 0.63
N ARG A 26 -6.01 13.55 -0.45
CA ARG A 26 -6.62 12.23 -0.45
C ARG A 26 -6.31 11.45 -1.73
N PHE A 27 -6.53 10.15 -1.66
CA PHE A 27 -6.32 9.24 -2.77
C PHE A 27 -7.49 8.27 -2.84
N ALA A 28 -8.30 8.36 -3.88
CA ALA A 28 -9.49 7.52 -4.05
C ALA A 28 -9.15 6.11 -4.51
N GLY A 29 -7.99 5.94 -5.15
CA GLY A 29 -7.53 4.64 -5.61
C GLY A 29 -6.83 4.71 -6.95
N ALA A 30 -5.94 3.76 -7.20
CA ALA A 30 -5.38 3.50 -8.52
C ALA A 30 -6.48 2.89 -9.41
N PRO A 31 -6.27 2.79 -10.73
CA PRO A 31 -7.29 2.21 -11.61
C PRO A 31 -7.79 0.84 -11.15
N ILE A 32 -6.91 -0.03 -10.67
CA ILE A 32 -7.33 -1.35 -10.18
C ILE A 32 -8.14 -1.25 -8.89
N ASP A 33 -7.79 -0.31 -8.01
CA ASP A 33 -8.55 -0.08 -6.78
C ASP A 33 -9.97 0.35 -7.10
N LEU A 34 -10.11 1.29 -8.03
CA LEU A 34 -11.42 1.80 -8.44
C LEU A 34 -12.26 0.73 -9.13
N ALA A 35 -11.62 -0.12 -9.93
CA ALA A 35 -12.31 -1.22 -10.61
C ALA A 35 -12.83 -2.26 -9.62
N ASP A 36 -12.06 -2.57 -8.58
CA ASP A 36 -12.43 -3.58 -7.59
C ASP A 36 -13.28 -3.04 -6.44
N GLY A 37 -13.33 -1.72 -6.26
CA GLY A 37 -14.15 -1.08 -5.24
C GLY A 37 -13.50 -0.95 -3.87
N TYR A 38 -12.19 -1.16 -3.77
CA TYR A 38 -11.44 -0.98 -2.53
C TYR A 38 -9.97 -0.70 -2.82
N ILE A 39 -9.29 -0.09 -1.87
CA ILE A 39 -7.85 0.16 -1.99
C ILE A 39 -7.09 -1.11 -1.61
N HIS A 40 -6.24 -1.59 -2.52
CA HIS A 40 -5.40 -2.74 -2.29
C HIS A 40 -4.18 -2.33 -1.48
N ALA A 41 -3.96 -2.99 -0.35
CA ALA A 41 -2.78 -2.79 0.47
C ALA A 41 -2.12 -4.14 0.72
N SER A 42 -0.99 -4.14 1.42
CA SER A 42 -0.19 -5.33 1.67
C SER A 42 0.38 -5.30 3.08
N THR A 43 0.70 -6.46 3.62
CA THR A 43 1.55 -6.55 4.81
C THR A 43 3.01 -6.25 4.43
N ALA A 44 3.88 -6.11 5.43
CA ALA A 44 5.30 -5.86 5.18
C ALA A 44 5.95 -6.96 4.33
N ILE A 45 5.57 -8.20 4.56
CA ILE A 45 6.10 -9.33 3.78
C ILE A 45 5.51 -9.35 2.36
N GLN A 46 4.20 -9.11 2.25
CA GLN A 46 3.51 -9.15 0.96
C GLN A 46 3.93 -8.03 0.03
N VAL A 47 4.28 -6.85 0.57
CA VAL A 47 4.51 -5.66 -0.25
C VAL A 47 5.73 -5.82 -1.17
N VAL A 48 6.72 -6.58 -0.76
CA VAL A 48 7.91 -6.83 -1.59
C VAL A 48 7.51 -7.59 -2.85
N GLU A 49 6.68 -8.62 -2.71
CA GLU A 49 6.19 -9.40 -3.85
C GLU A 49 5.24 -8.57 -4.72
N THR A 50 4.38 -7.77 -4.08
CA THR A 50 3.48 -6.85 -4.79
C THR A 50 4.28 -5.88 -5.66
N ALA A 51 5.36 -5.32 -5.13
CA ALA A 51 6.23 -4.42 -5.88
C ALA A 51 6.86 -5.13 -7.07
N ALA A 52 7.32 -6.36 -6.88
CA ALA A 52 7.95 -7.13 -7.95
C ALA A 52 6.97 -7.47 -9.08
N LYS A 53 5.71 -7.70 -8.74
CA LYS A 53 4.69 -8.10 -9.74
C LYS A 53 4.04 -6.92 -10.45
N HIS A 54 3.72 -5.86 -9.72
CA HIS A 54 2.89 -4.77 -10.26
C HIS A 54 3.66 -3.49 -10.57
N PHE A 55 4.89 -3.37 -10.07
CA PHE A 55 5.73 -2.19 -10.28
C PHE A 55 7.03 -2.55 -10.99
N LYS A 56 6.99 -3.62 -11.75
CA LYS A 56 8.12 -4.10 -12.54
C LYS A 56 8.52 -3.05 -13.57
N GLY A 57 9.81 -2.73 -13.59
CA GLY A 57 10.33 -1.76 -14.55
C GLY A 57 10.19 -0.30 -14.14
N GLU A 58 9.44 -0.02 -13.07
CA GLU A 58 9.30 1.35 -12.60
C GLU A 58 10.58 1.82 -11.92
N LYS A 59 11.04 3.01 -12.27
CA LYS A 59 12.28 3.57 -11.75
C LYS A 59 12.18 3.98 -10.30
N ASP A 60 11.09 4.68 -9.97
CA ASP A 60 10.83 5.19 -8.64
C ASP A 60 9.45 4.76 -8.20
N VAL A 61 9.31 4.39 -6.95
CA VAL A 61 8.03 3.99 -6.35
C VAL A 61 7.97 4.55 -4.94
N ILE A 62 6.80 4.94 -4.51
CA ILE A 62 6.59 5.46 -3.15
C ILE A 62 5.92 4.37 -2.32
N LEU A 63 6.54 4.04 -1.19
CA LEU A 63 5.99 3.11 -0.21
C LEU A 63 5.40 3.91 0.95
N LEU A 64 4.10 3.72 1.19
CA LEU A 64 3.42 4.34 2.32
C LEU A 64 3.23 3.31 3.42
N ARG A 65 3.59 3.65 4.65
CA ARG A 65 3.24 2.87 5.83
C ARG A 65 2.03 3.48 6.49
N LEU A 66 1.04 2.65 6.77
CA LEU A 66 -0.27 3.05 7.29
C LEU A 66 -0.55 2.26 8.56
N ARG A 67 -1.21 2.89 9.54
CA ARG A 67 -1.63 2.18 10.75
C ARG A 67 -2.95 1.48 10.51
N SER A 68 -2.99 0.17 10.69
CA SER A 68 -4.20 -0.63 10.49
C SER A 68 -5.38 -0.11 11.34
N ALA A 69 -5.11 0.30 12.57
CA ALA A 69 -6.14 0.75 13.50
C ALA A 69 -6.89 2.00 13.03
N ASP A 70 -6.27 2.83 12.18
CA ASP A 70 -6.88 4.07 11.71
C ASP A 70 -8.04 3.84 10.74
N PHE A 71 -8.19 2.64 10.22
CA PHE A 71 -9.19 2.34 9.19
C PHE A 71 -10.46 1.69 9.73
N GLY A 72 -10.44 1.22 10.98
CA GLY A 72 -11.61 0.63 11.61
C GLY A 72 -12.21 -0.53 10.83
N ASP A 73 -13.53 -0.58 10.79
CA ASP A 73 -14.29 -1.66 10.15
C ASP A 73 -14.17 -1.68 8.63
N LYS A 74 -13.68 -0.61 8.04
CA LYS A 74 -13.54 -0.51 6.59
C LYS A 74 -12.30 -1.22 6.06
N LEU A 75 -11.43 -1.67 6.95
CA LEU A 75 -10.28 -2.50 6.58
C LEU A 75 -10.70 -3.95 6.69
N LYS A 76 -10.73 -4.64 5.55
CA LYS A 76 -11.13 -6.05 5.46
C LYS A 76 -9.92 -6.89 5.08
N TRP A 77 -9.78 -8.04 5.73
CA TRP A 77 -8.73 -9.00 5.40
C TRP A 77 -9.36 -10.09 4.55
N GLU A 78 -9.06 -10.07 3.26
CA GLU A 78 -9.75 -10.90 2.28
C GLU A 78 -8.76 -11.73 1.48
N VAL A 79 -9.15 -12.96 1.16
CA VAL A 79 -8.32 -13.85 0.35
C VAL A 79 -8.15 -13.28 -1.04
N SER A 80 -6.91 -13.25 -1.52
CA SER A 80 -6.57 -12.74 -2.83
C SER A 80 -5.48 -13.61 -3.45
N ARG A 81 -4.49 -13.00 -4.09
CA ARG A 81 -3.44 -13.69 -4.79
C ARG A 81 -2.76 -14.77 -3.93
N GLY A 82 -2.63 -15.98 -4.47
CA GLY A 82 -1.95 -17.08 -3.79
C GLY A 82 -2.69 -17.66 -2.61
N GLY A 83 -3.96 -17.30 -2.41
CA GLY A 83 -4.76 -17.80 -1.31
C GLY A 83 -4.51 -17.10 0.03
N ALA A 84 -3.60 -16.12 0.06
CA ALA A 84 -3.32 -15.35 1.28
C ALA A 84 -4.32 -14.23 1.47
N GLU A 85 -4.55 -13.84 2.72
CA GLU A 85 -5.36 -12.67 3.02
C GLU A 85 -4.54 -11.40 2.83
N PHE A 86 -5.14 -10.43 2.15
CA PHE A 86 -4.57 -9.10 1.95
C PHE A 86 -5.49 -8.07 2.60
N PRO A 87 -4.92 -6.97 3.12
CA PRO A 87 -5.77 -5.89 3.66
C PRO A 87 -6.36 -5.06 2.52
N HIS A 88 -7.69 -4.97 2.51
CA HIS A 88 -8.45 -4.18 1.53
C HIS A 88 -9.20 -3.08 2.27
N TYR A 89 -8.97 -1.84 1.88
CA TYR A 89 -9.60 -0.70 2.54
C TYR A 89 -10.76 -0.19 1.69
N TYR A 90 -11.95 -0.23 2.26
CA TYR A 90 -13.19 0.21 1.60
C TYR A 90 -13.48 1.67 1.95
N GLY A 91 -12.62 2.56 1.46
CA GLY A 91 -12.76 3.98 1.70
C GLY A 91 -11.71 4.78 0.92
N THR A 92 -11.65 6.07 1.20
CA THR A 92 -10.68 6.96 0.59
C THR A 92 -9.48 7.12 1.52
N LEU A 93 -8.28 6.96 0.98
CA LEU A 93 -7.06 7.15 1.75
C LEU A 93 -6.79 8.65 1.92
N LEU A 94 -6.58 9.07 3.15
CA LEU A 94 -6.34 10.48 3.48
C LEU A 94 -4.86 10.68 3.83
N MET A 95 -4.36 11.90 3.67
CA MET A 95 -2.99 12.22 4.07
C MET A 95 -2.75 11.90 5.54
N ASP A 96 -3.75 12.11 6.40
CA ASP A 96 -3.64 11.81 7.83
C ASP A 96 -3.45 10.31 8.12
N HIS A 97 -3.78 9.45 7.18
CA HIS A 97 -3.57 8.00 7.32
C HIS A 97 -2.12 7.61 7.13
N VAL A 98 -1.33 8.47 6.48
CA VAL A 98 0.07 8.14 6.15
C VAL A 98 0.94 8.34 7.38
N GLU A 99 1.49 7.24 7.89
CA GLU A 99 2.36 7.30 9.06
C GLU A 99 3.80 7.59 8.64
N THR A 100 4.28 6.93 7.60
CA THR A 100 5.64 7.11 7.10
C THR A 100 5.67 6.95 5.58
N VAL A 101 6.56 7.70 4.93
CA VAL A 101 6.76 7.66 3.49
C VAL A 101 8.19 7.21 3.21
N TYR A 102 8.32 6.19 2.37
CA TYR A 102 9.63 5.68 1.95
C TYR A 102 9.72 5.77 0.43
N PRO A 103 10.48 6.72 -0.11
CA PRO A 103 10.80 6.70 -1.55
C PRO A 103 11.70 5.51 -1.84
N LEU A 104 11.31 4.67 -2.79
CA LEU A 104 12.09 3.50 -3.18
C LEU A 104 12.75 3.75 -4.52
N GLU A 105 14.02 3.36 -4.64
CA GLU A 105 14.76 3.44 -5.88
C GLU A 105 14.97 2.03 -6.43
N ARG A 106 15.12 1.94 -7.74
CA ARG A 106 15.41 0.68 -8.40
C ARG A 106 16.91 0.51 -8.58
N GLU A 107 17.38 -0.67 -8.24
CA GLU A 107 18.76 -1.07 -8.53
C GLU A 107 18.70 -2.36 -9.35
N GLY A 108 19.07 -2.25 -10.62
CA GLY A 108 18.92 -3.38 -11.53
C GLY A 108 17.45 -3.78 -11.70
N ALA A 109 17.15 -5.04 -11.44
CA ALA A 109 15.81 -5.59 -11.58
C ALA A 109 14.93 -5.41 -10.34
N GLU A 110 15.47 -4.87 -9.25
CA GLU A 110 14.79 -4.84 -7.96
C GLU A 110 14.60 -3.43 -7.41
N LEU A 111 13.44 -3.20 -6.78
CA LEU A 111 13.24 -2.03 -5.94
C LEU A 111 13.90 -2.28 -4.59
N ILE A 112 14.64 -1.29 -4.11
CA ILE A 112 15.37 -1.41 -2.85
C ILE A 112 14.52 -0.92 -1.70
N PHE A 113 14.14 -1.84 -0.83
CA PHE A 113 13.41 -1.53 0.40
C PHE A 113 14.39 -1.18 1.52
N PRO A 114 14.00 -0.28 2.44
CA PRO A 114 14.79 -0.06 3.65
C PRO A 114 14.96 -1.36 4.44
N GLU A 115 16.05 -1.48 5.20
CA GLU A 115 16.24 -2.63 6.07
C GLU A 115 15.07 -2.79 7.05
N THR A 116 14.55 -1.65 7.52
CA THR A 116 13.41 -1.60 8.44
C THR A 116 12.37 -0.65 7.86
N TYR A 117 11.17 -1.17 7.73
CA TYR A 117 10.02 -0.34 7.29
C TYR A 117 8.74 -0.81 7.93
#